data_4d08c6032169e14bb2f76e700da71f24
#
_entry.id   4d08c6032169e14bb2f76e700da71f24
#
_cell.length_a   1.000
_cell.length_b   1.000
_cell.length_c   1.000
_cell.angle_alpha   90.00
_cell.angle_beta   90.00
_cell.angle_gamma   90.00
#
_symmetry.space_group_name_H-M   'P 1'
#
loop_
_entity.id
_entity.type
_entity.pdbx_description
1 polymer ?
#
loop_
_entity_poly.entity_id
_entity_poly.type
_entity_poly.pdbx_seq_one_letter_code
_entity_poly.pdbx_strand_id
1 'polypeptide(L)'
;VCYGAQYLAHFSGGNVAPSNTREYGRAKLSYVKEGEAFLEGISEGSQVWMSHSDTIKELPTNGELLASTHDVQNAAYKINGETTFAIQFHPEVYHSTDGKQLLENFLINIAEVNPDWTPDSFVEETVEALKAKIGNDQVVLGLSGGVDSTVAAVLLNKAIGKSLYCVFVNNGLLRKNEFENVLNQYEGMGLNVKGVDASARFLEALAGESDPEKKRKAIGRAFIEVFDDEAHLIEDVKWLAQGTIYPDVIESVSATGGPSATIKSHHNVGGLPDFMKLKVVEPLKALFKDEVRRVGASLGIDAELLGRHPFPGPGLAIRILGDITAEKVRILQEVDHIFISGLKEWDLYDKVWQAGAMLLPVNSVGVMGDERTYEKCVALRAVESTDGMT
;
A
#
# COMPACT_ATOMS: atom_id res chain seq x y z
N VAL A 1 -6.80 18.34 10.42
CA VAL A 1 -6.90 17.19 11.32
C VAL A 1 -5.65 17.12 12.19
N CYS A 2 -5.79 16.80 13.48
CA CYS A 2 -4.75 16.56 14.48
C CYS A 2 -3.63 17.63 14.47
N TYR A 3 -2.42 17.31 14.01
CA TYR A 3 -1.32 18.28 13.90
C TYR A 3 -1.70 19.53 13.12
N GLY A 4 -2.47 19.39 12.02
CA GLY A 4 -2.94 20.53 11.24
C GLY A 4 -3.85 21.48 12.05
N ALA A 5 -4.69 20.91 12.92
CA ALA A 5 -5.53 21.73 13.82
C ALA A 5 -4.68 22.48 14.85
N GLN A 6 -3.67 21.82 15.42
CA GLN A 6 -2.72 22.47 16.35
C GLN A 6 -1.90 23.57 15.67
N TYR A 7 -1.38 23.27 14.48
CA TYR A 7 -0.62 24.25 13.68
C TYR A 7 -1.45 25.47 13.36
N LEU A 8 -2.70 25.27 12.90
CA LEU A 8 -3.64 26.36 12.62
C LEU A 8 -3.91 27.20 13.86
N ALA A 9 -4.22 26.56 15.00
CA ALA A 9 -4.46 27.26 16.26
C ALA A 9 -3.26 28.13 16.68
N HIS A 10 -2.05 27.54 16.66
CA HIS A 10 -0.82 28.23 17.03
C HIS A 10 -0.53 29.42 16.09
N PHE A 11 -0.64 29.22 14.78
CA PHE A 11 -0.32 30.25 13.79
C PHE A 11 -1.33 31.40 13.76
N SER A 12 -2.57 31.13 14.18
CA SER A 12 -3.65 32.13 14.26
C SER A 12 -3.76 32.79 15.65
N GLY A 13 -2.75 32.63 16.51
CA GLY A 13 -2.66 33.30 17.80
C GLY A 13 -3.33 32.59 18.97
N GLY A 14 -3.70 31.34 18.81
CA GLY A 14 -4.11 30.42 19.87
C GLY A 14 -2.89 29.82 20.61
N ASN A 15 -3.14 29.02 21.63
CA ASN A 15 -2.13 28.39 22.46
C ASN A 15 -2.18 26.85 22.35
N VAL A 16 -1.05 26.24 21.97
CA VAL A 16 -0.86 24.80 21.93
C VAL A 16 0.28 24.45 22.91
N ALA A 17 0.01 23.49 23.80
CA ALA A 17 0.98 23.09 24.82
C ALA A 17 0.85 21.58 25.09
N PRO A 18 1.90 20.96 25.67
CA PRO A 18 1.84 19.57 26.10
C PRO A 18 0.62 19.31 27.00
N SER A 19 -0.09 18.23 26.73
CA SER A 19 -1.18 17.77 27.58
C SER A 19 -0.63 17.08 28.83
N ASN A 20 -1.29 17.27 29.95
CA ASN A 20 -0.98 16.56 31.19
C ASN A 20 -1.35 15.06 31.10
N THR A 21 -2.29 14.73 30.23
CA THR A 21 -2.73 13.39 29.86
C THR A 21 -2.39 13.17 28.40
N ARG A 22 -1.57 12.16 28.11
CA ARG A 22 -1.35 11.72 26.73
C ARG A 22 -2.59 11.01 26.24
N GLU A 23 -3.28 11.57 25.27
CA GLU A 23 -4.48 10.97 24.70
C GLU A 23 -4.13 10.11 23.48
N TYR A 24 -4.10 8.81 23.72
CA TYR A 24 -3.97 7.78 22.69
C TYR A 24 -5.11 6.79 22.84
N GLY A 25 -5.98 6.69 21.83
CA GLY A 25 -7.06 5.74 21.83
C GLY A 25 -8.46 6.37 21.76
N ARG A 26 -9.41 5.65 22.31
CA ARG A 26 -10.84 6.00 22.22
C ARG A 26 -11.19 7.09 23.22
N ALA A 27 -11.83 8.17 22.73
CA ALA A 27 -12.47 9.18 23.54
C ALA A 27 -13.93 9.33 23.12
N LYS A 28 -14.76 9.97 23.96
CA LYS A 28 -16.15 10.29 23.63
C LYS A 28 -16.34 11.80 23.61
N LEU A 29 -17.09 12.30 22.64
CA LEU A 29 -17.50 13.69 22.63
C LEU A 29 -18.42 13.96 23.82
N SER A 30 -18.07 14.94 24.64
CA SER A 30 -18.84 15.39 25.81
C SER A 30 -19.64 16.66 25.53
N TYR A 31 -19.30 17.37 24.46
CA TYR A 31 -20.01 18.53 23.95
C TYR A 31 -19.97 18.50 22.43
N VAL A 32 -21.08 18.78 21.79
CA VAL A 32 -21.24 18.94 20.34
C VAL A 32 -22.14 20.14 20.10
N LYS A 33 -21.66 21.13 19.35
CA LYS A 33 -22.43 22.34 19.05
C LYS A 33 -23.60 22.03 18.13
N GLU A 34 -24.81 22.31 18.59
CA GLU A 34 -26.03 22.13 17.82
C GLU A 34 -26.14 23.12 16.66
N GLY A 35 -26.77 22.69 15.57
CA GLY A 35 -27.05 23.54 14.40
C GLY A 35 -25.84 23.86 13.52
N GLU A 36 -24.71 23.19 13.75
CA GLU A 36 -23.51 23.32 12.92
C GLU A 36 -23.51 22.27 11.81
N ALA A 37 -23.54 22.69 10.55
CA ALA A 37 -23.61 21.81 9.38
C ALA A 37 -22.46 20.78 9.34
N PHE A 38 -21.26 21.16 9.81
CA PHE A 38 -20.10 20.25 9.92
C PHE A 38 -20.36 19.09 10.87
N LEU A 39 -21.18 19.28 11.89
CA LEU A 39 -21.49 18.29 12.93
C LEU A 39 -22.88 17.66 12.76
N GLU A 40 -23.53 17.84 11.61
CA GLU A 40 -24.86 17.23 11.36
C GLU A 40 -24.81 15.71 11.51
N GLY A 41 -25.73 15.17 12.34
CA GLY A 41 -25.78 13.74 12.65
C GLY A 41 -24.77 13.25 13.69
N ILE A 42 -23.86 14.11 14.16
CA ILE A 42 -22.90 13.81 15.23
C ILE A 42 -23.52 14.23 16.56
N SER A 43 -23.40 13.40 17.59
CA SER A 43 -23.99 13.64 18.91
C SER A 43 -22.99 13.49 20.05
N GLU A 44 -23.35 14.03 21.21
CA GLU A 44 -22.65 13.71 22.45
C GLU A 44 -22.63 12.21 22.69
N GLY A 45 -21.48 11.68 23.14
CA GLY A 45 -21.26 10.25 23.28
C GLY A 45 -20.65 9.58 22.05
N SER A 46 -20.63 10.22 20.86
CA SER A 46 -19.92 9.73 19.67
C SER A 46 -18.47 9.42 19.99
N GLN A 47 -18.02 8.23 19.61
CA GLN A 47 -16.64 7.81 19.82
C GLN A 47 -15.72 8.38 18.75
N VAL A 48 -14.61 8.97 19.19
CA VAL A 48 -13.54 9.52 18.34
C VAL A 48 -12.19 8.90 18.73
N TRP A 49 -11.26 8.86 17.78
CA TRP A 49 -9.91 8.35 18.01
C TRP A 49 -8.94 9.50 18.19
N MET A 50 -8.24 9.52 19.33
CA MET A 50 -7.19 10.48 19.65
C MET A 50 -5.80 9.86 19.47
N SER A 51 -4.84 10.66 18.98
CA SER A 51 -3.44 10.22 18.81
C SER A 51 -2.50 11.44 18.89
N HIS A 52 -2.39 12.05 20.07
CA HIS A 52 -1.56 13.25 20.25
C HIS A 52 -1.04 13.41 21.68
N SER A 53 0.12 14.09 21.81
CA SER A 53 0.74 14.46 23.09
C SER A 53 0.51 15.93 23.43
N ASP A 54 0.37 16.80 22.42
CA ASP A 54 0.08 18.23 22.59
C ASP A 54 -1.40 18.50 22.36
N THR A 55 -1.94 19.51 23.02
CA THR A 55 -3.35 19.85 22.92
C THR A 55 -3.53 21.37 22.74
N ILE A 56 -4.63 21.75 22.10
CA ILE A 56 -5.03 23.15 21.93
C ILE A 56 -5.66 23.63 23.25
N LYS A 57 -4.92 24.47 23.98
CA LYS A 57 -5.39 25.06 25.28
C LYS A 57 -6.30 26.26 25.06
N GLU A 58 -5.96 27.11 24.10
CA GLU A 58 -6.72 28.31 23.77
C GLU A 58 -6.93 28.40 22.26
N LEU A 59 -8.16 28.65 21.86
CA LEU A 59 -8.50 28.90 20.45
C LEU A 59 -7.98 30.25 19.98
N PRO A 60 -7.78 30.43 18.67
CA PRO A 60 -7.59 31.77 18.10
C PRO A 60 -8.73 32.74 18.46
N THR A 61 -8.47 34.03 18.44
CA THR A 61 -9.47 35.07 18.81
C THR A 61 -10.76 34.94 17.97
N ASN A 62 -10.65 34.52 16.71
CA ASN A 62 -11.77 34.28 15.81
C ASN A 62 -12.17 32.80 15.75
N GLY A 63 -11.62 31.96 16.64
CA GLY A 63 -11.95 30.55 16.75
C GLY A 63 -13.24 30.31 17.53
N GLU A 64 -14.09 29.46 17.04
CA GLU A 64 -15.34 29.08 17.70
C GLU A 64 -15.33 27.60 18.00
N LEU A 65 -15.59 27.24 19.27
CA LEU A 65 -15.64 25.86 19.74
C LEU A 65 -16.82 25.11 19.10
N LEU A 66 -16.53 23.92 18.56
CA LEU A 66 -17.54 23.04 17.95
C LEU A 66 -17.76 21.74 18.74
N ALA A 67 -16.71 21.13 19.29
CA ALA A 67 -16.84 19.93 20.09
C ALA A 67 -15.70 19.81 21.12
N SER A 68 -16.00 19.10 22.22
CA SER A 68 -15.07 18.77 23.29
C SER A 68 -15.13 17.28 23.63
N THR A 69 -14.05 16.74 24.19
CA THR A 69 -14.10 15.48 24.96
C THR A 69 -13.96 15.79 26.45
N HIS A 70 -14.00 14.76 27.29
CA HIS A 70 -13.78 14.96 28.74
C HIS A 70 -12.39 15.57 29.03
N ASP A 71 -11.38 15.14 28.28
CA ASP A 71 -9.99 15.51 28.54
C ASP A 71 -9.45 16.60 27.59
N VAL A 72 -10.07 16.77 26.39
CA VAL A 72 -9.72 17.81 25.39
C VAL A 72 -10.88 18.79 25.23
N GLN A 73 -10.70 19.99 25.79
CA GLN A 73 -11.71 21.04 25.69
C GLN A 73 -11.93 21.51 24.25
N ASN A 74 -10.86 21.66 23.47
CA ASN A 74 -10.90 22.16 22.10
C ASN A 74 -10.68 21.02 21.09
N ALA A 75 -11.58 20.00 21.12
CA ALA A 75 -11.50 18.83 20.26
C ALA A 75 -11.87 19.15 18.79
N ALA A 76 -12.77 20.11 18.58
CA ALA A 76 -13.11 20.64 17.26
C ALA A 76 -13.44 22.13 17.35
N TYR A 77 -13.04 22.90 16.34
CA TYR A 77 -13.35 24.32 16.24
C TYR A 77 -13.42 24.77 14.78
N LYS A 78 -13.99 25.94 14.52
CA LYS A 78 -13.95 26.61 13.23
C LYS A 78 -13.36 28.03 13.36
N ILE A 79 -12.93 28.59 12.26
CA ILE A 79 -12.52 29.99 12.16
C ILE A 79 -13.70 30.80 11.64
N ASN A 80 -14.18 31.71 12.45
CA ASN A 80 -15.29 32.58 12.07
C ASN A 80 -14.91 33.51 10.90
N GLY A 81 -15.79 33.57 9.89
CA GLY A 81 -15.56 34.31 8.66
C GLY A 81 -14.83 33.50 7.57
N GLU A 82 -14.49 32.26 7.83
CA GLU A 82 -13.84 31.34 6.87
C GLU A 82 -14.56 29.98 6.82
N THR A 83 -14.38 29.26 5.71
CA THR A 83 -14.83 27.87 5.57
C THR A 83 -13.72 26.90 6.06
N THR A 84 -13.20 27.19 7.27
CA THR A 84 -12.07 26.48 7.87
C THR A 84 -12.51 25.77 9.14
N PHE A 85 -12.44 24.43 9.14
CA PHE A 85 -12.77 23.57 10.27
C PHE A 85 -11.54 22.79 10.72
N ALA A 86 -11.38 22.64 12.02
CA ALA A 86 -10.24 22.00 12.62
C ALA A 86 -10.70 20.97 13.67
N ILE A 87 -10.13 19.78 13.63
CA ILE A 87 -10.42 18.69 14.56
C ILE A 87 -9.13 18.08 15.10
N GLN A 88 -9.09 17.83 16.40
CA GLN A 88 -7.94 17.23 17.07
C GLN A 88 -7.89 15.71 16.90
N PHE A 89 -9.04 15.07 16.76
CA PHE A 89 -9.19 13.62 16.56
C PHE A 89 -9.09 13.23 15.09
N HIS A 90 -9.01 11.93 14.84
CA HIS A 90 -8.86 11.32 13.53
C HIS A 90 -10.20 10.74 13.05
N PRO A 91 -10.97 11.43 12.19
CA PRO A 91 -12.24 10.93 11.66
C PRO A 91 -12.05 9.81 10.65
N GLU A 92 -10.87 9.73 10.03
CA GLU A 92 -10.52 8.75 9.00
C GLU A 92 -10.30 7.35 9.55
N VAL A 93 -10.08 7.20 10.86
CA VAL A 93 -9.83 5.89 11.48
C VAL A 93 -11.12 5.18 11.81
N TYR A 94 -11.14 3.87 11.63
CA TYR A 94 -12.28 2.98 11.90
C TYR A 94 -12.88 3.17 13.31
N HIS A 95 -12.07 3.51 14.29
CA HIS A 95 -12.50 3.72 15.68
C HIS A 95 -13.24 5.04 15.94
N SER A 96 -13.26 5.96 14.97
CA SER A 96 -14.14 7.13 15.00
C SER A 96 -15.47 6.74 14.36
N THR A 97 -16.47 6.39 15.20
CA THR A 97 -17.72 5.74 14.74
C THR A 97 -18.49 6.58 13.72
N ASP A 98 -18.52 7.90 13.92
CA ASP A 98 -19.23 8.83 13.03
C ASP A 98 -18.25 9.62 12.14
N GLY A 99 -17.00 9.15 12.04
CA GLY A 99 -15.95 9.83 11.28
C GLY A 99 -16.28 9.99 9.79
N LYS A 100 -16.91 8.97 9.19
CA LYS A 100 -17.40 9.03 7.81
C LYS A 100 -18.44 10.14 7.62
N GLN A 101 -19.43 10.21 8.52
CA GLN A 101 -20.47 11.25 8.48
C GLN A 101 -19.86 12.65 8.57
N LEU A 102 -18.88 12.85 9.47
CA LEU A 102 -18.18 14.12 9.62
C LEU A 102 -17.47 14.56 8.34
N LEU A 103 -16.78 13.62 7.69
CA LEU A 103 -16.09 13.88 6.41
C LEU A 103 -17.08 14.16 5.28
N GLU A 104 -18.19 13.41 5.20
CA GLU A 104 -19.27 13.66 4.25
C GLU A 104 -19.90 15.05 4.45
N ASN A 105 -20.18 15.46 5.69
CA ASN A 105 -20.69 16.79 5.97
C ASN A 105 -19.77 17.88 5.44
N PHE A 106 -18.46 17.74 5.65
CA PHE A 106 -17.50 18.69 5.14
C PHE A 106 -17.46 18.70 3.60
N LEU A 107 -17.31 17.53 2.98
CA LEU A 107 -17.11 17.43 1.53
C LEU A 107 -18.37 17.82 0.75
N ILE A 108 -19.54 17.33 1.17
CA ILE A 108 -20.79 17.52 0.43
C ILE A 108 -21.50 18.80 0.83
N ASN A 109 -21.70 19.03 2.14
CA ASN A 109 -22.56 20.14 2.62
C ASN A 109 -21.80 21.46 2.70
N ILE A 110 -20.46 21.44 2.89
CA ILE A 110 -19.66 22.65 3.11
C ILE A 110 -18.80 22.97 1.89
N ALA A 111 -18.03 22.00 1.40
CA ALA A 111 -17.15 22.18 0.24
C ALA A 111 -17.88 21.98 -1.10
N GLU A 112 -19.14 21.53 -1.08
CA GLU A 112 -19.99 21.29 -2.26
C GLU A 112 -19.33 20.42 -3.34
N VAL A 113 -18.53 19.43 -2.90
CA VAL A 113 -17.87 18.49 -3.81
C VAL A 113 -18.92 17.59 -4.45
N ASN A 114 -18.91 17.51 -5.78
CA ASN A 114 -19.77 16.57 -6.52
C ASN A 114 -19.15 15.16 -6.47
N PRO A 115 -19.83 14.15 -5.91
CA PRO A 115 -19.31 12.78 -5.82
C PRO A 115 -19.54 12.00 -7.13
N ASP A 116 -18.98 12.45 -8.24
CA ASP A 116 -19.16 11.89 -9.57
C ASP A 116 -18.10 10.85 -9.98
N TRP A 117 -17.07 10.66 -9.16
CA TRP A 117 -16.04 9.65 -9.42
C TRP A 117 -16.61 8.23 -9.26
N THR A 118 -16.47 7.41 -10.29
CA THR A 118 -16.76 5.98 -10.28
C THR A 118 -15.59 5.18 -10.87
N PRO A 119 -15.42 3.90 -10.52
CA PRO A 119 -14.42 3.05 -11.16
C PRO A 119 -14.58 2.99 -12.69
N ASP A 120 -15.82 2.96 -13.18
CA ASP A 120 -16.09 2.88 -14.61
C ASP A 120 -15.72 4.17 -15.34
N SER A 121 -16.08 5.35 -14.78
CA SER A 121 -15.68 6.64 -15.36
C SER A 121 -14.16 6.79 -15.37
N PHE A 122 -13.49 6.38 -14.30
CA PHE A 122 -12.03 6.38 -14.24
C PHE A 122 -11.40 5.49 -15.32
N VAL A 123 -11.96 4.28 -15.55
CA VAL A 123 -11.47 3.37 -16.60
C VAL A 123 -11.61 4.02 -17.99
N GLU A 124 -12.77 4.60 -18.30
CA GLU A 124 -13.02 5.22 -19.60
C GLU A 124 -12.06 6.40 -19.84
N GLU A 125 -11.97 7.33 -18.91
CA GLU A 125 -11.10 8.51 -18.99
C GLU A 125 -9.63 8.12 -19.10
N THR A 126 -9.18 7.16 -18.26
CA THR A 126 -7.79 6.70 -18.26
C THR A 126 -7.42 6.01 -19.55
N VAL A 127 -8.29 5.15 -20.09
CA VAL A 127 -8.06 4.47 -21.37
C VAL A 127 -7.91 5.48 -22.51
N GLU A 128 -8.78 6.47 -22.60
CA GLU A 128 -8.68 7.51 -23.61
C GLU A 128 -7.44 8.39 -23.46
N ALA A 129 -7.09 8.76 -22.22
CA ALA A 129 -5.86 9.53 -21.93
C ALA A 129 -4.59 8.72 -22.30
N LEU A 130 -4.57 7.41 -22.01
CA LEU A 130 -3.46 6.52 -22.37
C LEU A 130 -3.33 6.37 -23.89
N LYS A 131 -4.42 6.18 -24.62
CA LYS A 131 -4.43 6.15 -26.10
C LYS A 131 -3.85 7.44 -26.69
N ALA A 132 -4.32 8.58 -26.22
CA ALA A 132 -3.85 9.88 -26.69
C ALA A 132 -2.35 10.12 -26.38
N LYS A 133 -1.89 9.69 -25.19
CA LYS A 133 -0.52 9.91 -24.73
C LYS A 133 0.50 8.98 -25.42
N ILE A 134 0.14 7.70 -25.59
CA ILE A 134 1.05 6.66 -26.09
C ILE A 134 1.01 6.57 -27.63
N GLY A 135 -0.18 6.72 -28.22
CA GLY A 135 -0.39 6.57 -29.66
C GLY A 135 -0.05 5.15 -30.11
N ASN A 136 0.85 5.06 -31.09
CA ASN A 136 1.31 3.79 -31.68
C ASN A 136 2.63 3.28 -31.09
N ASP A 137 3.15 3.93 -30.06
CA ASP A 137 4.42 3.55 -29.45
C ASP A 137 4.30 2.21 -28.69
N GLN A 138 5.43 1.49 -28.58
CA GLN A 138 5.51 0.27 -27.79
C GLN A 138 5.74 0.60 -26.29
N VAL A 139 5.09 -0.16 -25.43
CA VAL A 139 5.16 -0.02 -23.97
C VAL A 139 5.63 -1.34 -23.37
N VAL A 140 6.60 -1.27 -22.46
CA VAL A 140 7.00 -2.41 -21.63
C VAL A 140 6.54 -2.23 -20.19
N LEU A 141 6.05 -3.30 -19.56
CA LEU A 141 5.60 -3.32 -18.17
C LEU A 141 6.17 -4.53 -17.43
N GLY A 142 6.84 -4.29 -16.32
CA GLY A 142 7.22 -5.34 -15.37
C GLY A 142 6.02 -5.75 -14.52
N LEU A 143 5.63 -7.02 -14.59
CA LEU A 143 4.60 -7.58 -13.73
C LEU A 143 5.21 -8.16 -12.47
N SER A 144 4.62 -7.86 -11.33
CA SER A 144 5.05 -8.38 -10.02
C SER A 144 4.19 -9.54 -9.49
N GLY A 145 3.13 -9.91 -10.22
CA GLY A 145 2.08 -10.79 -9.69
C GLY A 145 1.12 -10.12 -8.70
N GLY A 146 1.36 -8.83 -8.39
CA GLY A 146 0.53 -8.05 -7.47
C GLY A 146 -0.65 -7.36 -8.16
N VAL A 147 -1.61 -6.91 -7.35
CA VAL A 147 -2.85 -6.25 -7.80
C VAL A 147 -2.56 -5.04 -8.68
N ASP A 148 -1.65 -4.15 -8.25
CA ASP A 148 -1.43 -2.85 -8.90
C ASP A 148 -0.84 -3.02 -10.31
N SER A 149 0.20 -3.85 -10.45
CA SER A 149 0.79 -4.14 -11.76
C SER A 149 -0.20 -4.83 -12.71
N THR A 150 -1.08 -5.68 -12.16
CA THR A 150 -2.12 -6.36 -12.94
C THR A 150 -3.19 -5.37 -13.42
N VAL A 151 -3.70 -4.50 -12.56
CA VAL A 151 -4.70 -3.48 -12.95
C VAL A 151 -4.10 -2.51 -13.98
N ALA A 152 -2.85 -2.08 -13.79
CA ALA A 152 -2.14 -1.26 -14.77
C ALA A 152 -2.00 -1.96 -16.13
N ALA A 153 -1.67 -3.27 -16.12
CA ALA A 153 -1.56 -4.06 -17.35
C ALA A 153 -2.90 -4.14 -18.11
N VAL A 154 -3.99 -4.43 -17.39
CA VAL A 154 -5.32 -4.55 -18.02
C VAL A 154 -5.80 -3.20 -18.58
N LEU A 155 -5.60 -2.08 -17.86
CA LEU A 155 -5.89 -0.73 -18.35
C LEU A 155 -5.10 -0.41 -19.62
N LEU A 156 -3.79 -0.66 -19.60
CA LEU A 156 -2.93 -0.44 -20.77
C LEU A 156 -3.30 -1.35 -21.93
N ASN A 157 -3.56 -2.63 -21.68
CA ASN A 157 -4.01 -3.56 -22.73
C ASN A 157 -5.32 -3.10 -23.38
N LYS A 158 -6.25 -2.57 -22.58
CA LYS A 158 -7.52 -2.00 -23.09
C LYS A 158 -7.27 -0.73 -23.94
N ALA A 159 -6.24 0.04 -23.62
CA ALA A 159 -5.88 1.26 -24.35
C ALA A 159 -5.11 0.99 -25.64
N ILE A 160 -4.05 0.16 -25.60
CA ILE A 160 -3.08 0.00 -26.69
C ILE A 160 -2.93 -1.44 -27.20
N GLY A 161 -3.67 -2.40 -26.63
CA GLY A 161 -3.70 -3.79 -27.09
C GLY A 161 -2.31 -4.42 -27.19
N LYS A 162 -1.98 -4.95 -28.36
CA LYS A 162 -0.73 -5.69 -28.62
C LYS A 162 0.54 -4.85 -28.53
N SER A 163 0.45 -3.52 -28.47
CA SER A 163 1.59 -2.63 -28.25
C SER A 163 2.10 -2.66 -26.79
N LEU A 164 1.40 -3.35 -25.89
CA LEU A 164 1.82 -3.62 -24.53
C LEU A 164 2.58 -4.95 -24.46
N TYR A 165 3.83 -4.89 -23.98
CA TYR A 165 4.66 -6.06 -23.68
C TYR A 165 4.82 -6.15 -22.15
N CYS A 166 4.37 -7.25 -21.59
CA CYS A 166 4.50 -7.51 -20.16
C CYS A 166 5.62 -8.53 -19.91
N VAL A 167 6.45 -8.27 -18.92
CA VAL A 167 7.53 -9.18 -18.49
C VAL A 167 7.26 -9.61 -17.06
N PHE A 168 7.12 -10.91 -16.83
CA PHE A 168 6.99 -11.48 -15.49
C PHE A 168 8.22 -12.33 -15.16
N VAL A 169 8.96 -11.93 -14.12
CA VAL A 169 10.24 -12.54 -13.76
C VAL A 169 10.09 -13.53 -12.62
N ASN A 170 10.47 -14.78 -12.84
CA ASN A 170 10.75 -15.73 -11.77
C ASN A 170 12.12 -15.40 -11.17
N ASN A 171 12.12 -14.83 -9.99
CA ASN A 171 13.34 -14.53 -9.24
C ASN A 171 13.78 -15.68 -8.32
N GLY A 172 13.13 -16.84 -8.37
CA GLY A 172 13.39 -17.97 -7.49
C GLY A 172 12.94 -17.78 -6.03
N LEU A 173 12.29 -16.63 -5.71
CA LEU A 173 11.88 -16.23 -4.36
C LEU A 173 10.35 -16.05 -4.25
N LEU A 174 9.64 -16.44 -5.30
CA LEU A 174 8.18 -16.46 -5.34
C LEU A 174 7.63 -17.59 -4.44
N ARG A 175 6.32 -17.53 -4.15
CA ARG A 175 5.62 -18.63 -3.48
C ARG A 175 5.62 -19.88 -4.33
N LYS A 176 5.31 -21.01 -3.71
CA LYS A 176 5.21 -22.29 -4.41
C LYS A 176 4.21 -22.21 -5.57
N ASN A 177 4.64 -22.62 -6.76
CA ASN A 177 3.87 -22.62 -8.01
C ASN A 177 3.32 -21.23 -8.44
N GLU A 178 3.81 -20.14 -7.84
CA GLU A 178 3.27 -18.81 -8.12
C GLU A 178 3.60 -18.36 -9.55
N PHE A 179 4.78 -18.69 -10.06
CA PHE A 179 5.20 -18.29 -11.39
C PHE A 179 4.26 -18.83 -12.47
N GLU A 180 3.99 -20.14 -12.45
CA GLU A 180 3.12 -20.82 -13.40
C GLU A 180 1.65 -20.37 -13.24
N ASN A 181 1.19 -20.27 -11.99
CA ASN A 181 -0.19 -19.88 -11.71
C ASN A 181 -0.47 -18.44 -12.19
N VAL A 182 0.45 -17.52 -11.99
CA VAL A 182 0.31 -16.13 -12.40
C VAL A 182 0.38 -15.99 -13.92
N LEU A 183 1.27 -16.72 -14.59
CA LEU A 183 1.34 -16.73 -16.07
C LEU A 183 0.03 -17.22 -16.68
N ASN A 184 -0.52 -18.35 -16.19
CA ASN A 184 -1.79 -18.89 -16.65
C ASN A 184 -2.95 -17.90 -16.46
N GLN A 185 -2.98 -17.17 -15.32
CA GLN A 185 -3.99 -16.13 -15.09
C GLN A 185 -3.87 -14.98 -16.09
N TYR A 186 -2.68 -14.51 -16.37
CA TYR A 186 -2.44 -13.43 -17.33
C TYR A 186 -2.78 -13.83 -18.77
N GLU A 187 -2.51 -15.08 -19.15
CA GLU A 187 -2.90 -15.64 -20.44
C GLU A 187 -4.43 -15.63 -20.60
N GLY A 188 -5.16 -16.03 -19.54
CA GLY A 188 -6.63 -15.96 -19.49
C GLY A 188 -7.20 -14.53 -19.61
N MET A 189 -6.44 -13.50 -19.27
CA MET A 189 -6.80 -12.08 -19.43
C MET A 189 -6.47 -11.53 -20.83
N GLY A 190 -5.87 -12.31 -21.72
CA GLY A 190 -5.46 -11.86 -23.05
C GLY A 190 -4.28 -10.90 -23.05
N LEU A 191 -3.47 -10.88 -21.99
CA LEU A 191 -2.26 -10.06 -21.91
C LEU A 191 -1.11 -10.71 -22.68
N ASN A 192 -0.30 -9.91 -23.37
CA ASN A 192 0.93 -10.35 -24.00
C ASN A 192 2.03 -10.40 -22.93
N VAL A 193 2.22 -11.56 -22.27
CA VAL A 193 3.15 -11.73 -21.15
C VAL A 193 4.26 -12.70 -21.52
N LYS A 194 5.49 -12.27 -21.34
CA LYS A 194 6.68 -13.12 -21.38
C LYS A 194 7.11 -13.49 -19.97
N GLY A 195 7.07 -14.79 -19.63
CA GLY A 195 7.67 -15.32 -18.41
C GLY A 195 9.18 -15.50 -18.59
N VAL A 196 9.97 -14.99 -17.64
CA VAL A 196 11.45 -15.08 -17.66
C VAL A 196 11.93 -15.77 -16.40
N ASP A 197 12.56 -16.92 -16.50
CA ASP A 197 13.20 -17.56 -15.36
C ASP A 197 14.63 -17.03 -15.18
N ALA A 198 14.82 -16.20 -14.17
CA ALA A 198 16.09 -15.64 -13.75
C ALA A 198 16.53 -16.12 -12.36
N SER A 199 15.91 -17.19 -11.84
CA SER A 199 16.11 -17.70 -10.47
C SER A 199 17.57 -17.91 -10.09
N ALA A 200 18.38 -18.46 -11.01
CA ALA A 200 19.81 -18.66 -10.81
C ALA A 200 20.56 -17.34 -10.57
N ARG A 201 20.28 -16.29 -11.37
CA ARG A 201 20.89 -14.97 -11.25
C ARG A 201 20.60 -14.29 -9.92
N PHE A 202 19.34 -14.40 -9.45
CA PHE A 202 18.95 -13.83 -8.15
C PHE A 202 19.58 -14.59 -6.98
N LEU A 203 19.64 -15.92 -7.03
CA LEU A 203 20.29 -16.70 -5.99
C LEU A 203 21.79 -16.44 -5.92
N GLU A 204 22.45 -16.27 -7.07
CA GLU A 204 23.85 -15.89 -7.13
C GLU A 204 24.10 -14.48 -6.52
N ALA A 205 23.25 -13.49 -6.86
CA ALA A 205 23.34 -12.14 -6.32
C ALA A 205 23.11 -12.08 -4.80
N LEU A 206 22.44 -13.09 -4.22
CA LEU A 206 22.13 -13.20 -2.79
C LEU A 206 23.09 -14.12 -2.03
N ALA A 207 24.07 -14.74 -2.72
CA ALA A 207 24.99 -15.69 -2.10
C ALA A 207 25.75 -15.06 -0.92
N GLY A 208 25.61 -15.63 0.29
CA GLY A 208 26.27 -15.17 1.51
C GLY A 208 25.72 -13.89 2.12
N GLU A 209 24.65 -13.27 1.54
CA GLU A 209 24.08 -12.06 2.10
C GLU A 209 23.01 -12.39 3.16
N SER A 210 23.18 -11.84 4.35
CA SER A 210 22.26 -12.05 5.48
C SER A 210 21.52 -10.78 5.91
N ASP A 211 22.04 -9.60 5.56
CA ASP A 211 21.43 -8.32 5.89
C ASP A 211 20.18 -8.06 5.04
N PRO A 212 19.01 -7.79 5.65
CA PRO A 212 17.76 -7.60 4.89
C PRO A 212 17.82 -6.45 3.89
N GLU A 213 18.49 -5.34 4.22
CA GLU A 213 18.53 -4.18 3.33
C GLU A 213 19.48 -4.42 2.14
N LYS A 214 20.59 -5.13 2.36
CA LYS A 214 21.46 -5.53 1.27
C LYS A 214 20.79 -6.55 0.35
N LYS A 215 20.03 -7.53 0.91
CA LYS A 215 19.20 -8.44 0.10
C LYS A 215 18.23 -7.67 -0.80
N ARG A 216 17.53 -6.67 -0.25
CA ARG A 216 16.60 -5.83 -1.03
C ARG A 216 17.30 -5.11 -2.17
N LYS A 217 18.46 -4.52 -1.91
CA LYS A 217 19.28 -3.83 -2.94
C LYS A 217 19.80 -4.79 -4.00
N ALA A 218 20.27 -5.98 -3.62
CA ALA A 218 20.75 -7.00 -4.57
C ALA A 218 19.61 -7.47 -5.48
N ILE A 219 18.43 -7.78 -4.91
CA ILE A 219 17.23 -8.18 -5.65
C ILE A 219 16.79 -7.06 -6.59
N GLY A 220 16.70 -5.82 -6.10
CA GLY A 220 16.31 -4.67 -6.92
C GLY A 220 17.24 -4.47 -8.12
N ARG A 221 18.56 -4.59 -7.91
CA ARG A 221 19.54 -4.50 -8.99
C ARG A 221 19.37 -5.63 -10.02
N ALA A 222 19.28 -6.88 -9.56
CA ALA A 222 19.10 -8.03 -10.45
C ALA A 222 17.79 -7.90 -11.26
N PHE A 223 16.72 -7.37 -10.64
CA PHE A 223 15.46 -7.10 -11.33
C PHE A 223 15.61 -6.11 -12.47
N ILE A 224 16.30 -4.98 -12.20
CA ILE A 224 16.54 -3.94 -13.21
C ILE A 224 17.35 -4.50 -14.37
N GLU A 225 18.40 -5.28 -14.08
CA GLU A 225 19.25 -5.86 -15.10
C GLU A 225 18.51 -6.89 -15.98
N VAL A 226 17.71 -7.79 -15.39
CA VAL A 226 16.88 -8.75 -16.13
C VAL A 226 15.83 -8.04 -16.97
N PHE A 227 15.19 -7.02 -16.40
CA PHE A 227 14.17 -6.25 -17.09
C PHE A 227 14.73 -5.45 -18.26
N ASP A 228 15.93 -4.89 -18.10
CA ASP A 228 16.66 -4.18 -19.16
C ASP A 228 17.03 -5.12 -20.30
N ASP A 229 17.61 -6.30 -19.97
CA ASP A 229 17.93 -7.33 -20.97
C ASP A 229 16.68 -7.68 -21.81
N GLU A 230 15.51 -7.83 -21.17
CA GLU A 230 14.25 -8.15 -21.84
C GLU A 230 13.67 -6.97 -22.65
N ALA A 231 13.76 -5.76 -22.12
CA ALA A 231 13.28 -4.55 -22.80
C ALA A 231 14.05 -4.30 -24.11
N HIS A 232 15.36 -4.59 -24.13
CA HIS A 232 16.18 -4.47 -25.33
C HIS A 232 15.83 -5.47 -26.44
N LEU A 233 15.13 -6.56 -26.13
CA LEU A 233 14.64 -7.52 -27.12
C LEU A 233 13.36 -7.03 -27.83
N ILE A 234 12.72 -6.00 -27.33
CA ILE A 234 11.50 -5.42 -27.89
C ILE A 234 11.89 -4.26 -28.81
N GLU A 235 11.57 -4.40 -30.10
CA GLU A 235 11.88 -3.35 -31.07
C GLU A 235 11.09 -2.06 -30.79
N ASP A 236 11.77 -0.91 -30.85
CA ASP A 236 11.22 0.44 -30.77
C ASP A 236 10.36 0.72 -29.51
N VAL A 237 10.71 0.10 -28.36
CA VAL A 237 10.06 0.41 -27.09
C VAL A 237 10.40 1.83 -26.65
N LYS A 238 9.38 2.65 -26.32
CA LYS A 238 9.56 4.05 -25.91
C LYS A 238 9.05 4.36 -24.52
N TRP A 239 8.22 3.49 -23.96
CA TRP A 239 7.56 3.71 -22.69
C TRP A 239 7.79 2.57 -21.71
N LEU A 240 8.09 2.95 -20.46
CA LEU A 240 8.06 2.08 -19.31
C LEU A 240 6.77 2.34 -18.54
N ALA A 241 5.94 1.33 -18.37
CA ALA A 241 4.77 1.42 -17.52
C ALA A 241 5.08 0.95 -16.10
N GLN A 242 4.49 1.62 -15.12
CA GLN A 242 4.63 1.29 -13.70
C GLN A 242 3.27 1.29 -13.01
N GLY A 243 3.10 0.36 -12.06
CA GLY A 243 1.91 0.25 -11.21
C GLY A 243 1.98 1.13 -9.96
N THR A 244 2.63 2.29 -10.04
CA THR A 244 2.72 3.28 -8.96
C THR A 244 1.33 3.75 -8.57
N ILE A 245 1.03 3.79 -7.27
CA ILE A 245 -0.22 4.28 -6.69
C ILE A 245 0.03 5.56 -5.89
N TYR A 246 -1.04 6.28 -5.51
CA TYR A 246 -0.91 7.58 -4.84
C TYR A 246 -0.11 7.56 -3.53
N PRO A 247 -0.26 6.58 -2.64
CA PRO A 247 0.60 6.44 -1.46
C PRO A 247 2.11 6.38 -1.80
N ASP A 248 2.49 5.70 -2.89
CA ASP A 248 3.89 5.62 -3.31
C ASP A 248 4.44 7.01 -3.71
N VAL A 249 3.60 7.83 -4.35
CA VAL A 249 3.95 9.21 -4.74
C VAL A 249 4.18 10.08 -3.51
N ILE A 250 3.27 10.03 -2.53
CA ILE A 250 3.37 10.84 -1.29
C ILE A 250 4.61 10.44 -0.48
N GLU A 251 4.85 9.14 -0.31
CA GLU A 251 5.96 8.63 0.50
C GLU A 251 7.33 8.86 -0.15
N SER A 252 7.38 9.00 -1.49
CA SER A 252 8.62 9.30 -2.21
C SER A 252 9.06 10.76 -2.09
N VAL A 253 8.13 11.67 -1.78
CA VAL A 253 8.39 13.11 -1.62
C VAL A 253 8.52 13.46 -0.13
N SER A 254 9.66 13.12 0.49
CA SER A 254 9.95 13.65 1.82
C SER A 254 10.33 15.12 1.74
N ALA A 255 9.45 15.99 2.20
CA ALA A 255 9.66 17.45 2.23
C ALA A 255 10.81 17.90 3.15
N THR A 256 11.36 17.03 3.99
CA THR A 256 12.31 17.38 5.06
C THR A 256 13.62 16.62 5.06
N GLY A 257 13.87 15.69 4.10
CA GLY A 257 15.14 14.94 4.04
C GLY A 257 15.43 14.07 5.26
N GLY A 258 14.41 13.69 6.03
CA GLY A 258 14.53 12.88 7.24
C GLY A 258 14.72 11.37 6.92
N PRO A 259 15.03 10.53 7.94
CA PRO A 259 15.27 9.10 7.76
C PRO A 259 14.07 8.30 7.24
N SER A 260 12.87 8.84 7.22
CA SER A 260 11.70 8.22 6.60
C SER A 260 11.72 8.20 5.07
N ALA A 261 12.59 9.01 4.44
CA ALA A 261 12.77 9.04 2.98
C ALA A 261 13.32 7.74 2.38
N THR A 262 13.69 6.77 3.21
CA THR A 262 14.39 5.55 2.79
C THR A 262 13.50 4.31 2.76
N ILE A 263 12.21 4.40 3.09
CA ILE A 263 11.38 3.21 3.31
C ILE A 263 10.91 2.55 2.00
N LYS A 264 10.82 3.27 0.88
CA LYS A 264 10.37 2.71 -0.41
C LYS A 264 11.34 2.93 -1.57
N SER A 265 12.47 2.23 -1.52
CA SER A 265 13.37 2.08 -2.67
C SER A 265 12.86 1.08 -3.74
N HIS A 266 11.60 0.62 -3.67
CA HIS A 266 11.08 -0.45 -4.52
C HIS A 266 10.25 0.03 -5.69
N HIS A 267 9.64 1.19 -5.55
CA HIS A 267 8.98 1.85 -6.64
C HIS A 267 9.91 2.97 -7.09
N ASN A 268 10.54 2.78 -8.22
CA ASN A 268 11.63 3.55 -8.79
C ASN A 268 11.22 5.02 -9.11
N VAL A 269 10.67 5.72 -8.11
CA VAL A 269 10.42 7.15 -8.21
C VAL A 269 11.76 7.87 -8.00
N GLY A 270 12.49 8.08 -9.10
CA GLY A 270 13.74 8.81 -9.13
C GLY A 270 15.02 8.01 -9.30
N GLY A 271 14.96 6.71 -9.64
CA GLY A 271 16.15 5.85 -9.68
C GLY A 271 16.27 4.87 -10.85
N LEU A 272 15.62 5.14 -12.00
CA LEU A 272 15.94 4.37 -13.21
C LEU A 272 17.41 4.66 -13.60
N PRO A 273 18.19 3.62 -13.91
CA PRO A 273 19.54 3.83 -14.41
C PRO A 273 19.54 4.75 -15.63
N ASP A 274 20.58 5.58 -15.77
CA ASP A 274 20.70 6.57 -16.86
C ASP A 274 20.63 5.96 -18.28
N PHE A 275 20.79 4.64 -18.40
CA PHE A 275 20.68 3.92 -19.68
C PHE A 275 19.24 3.62 -20.10
N MET A 276 18.27 3.65 -19.18
CA MET A 276 16.84 3.51 -19.52
C MET A 276 16.23 4.86 -19.91
N LYS A 277 16.39 5.25 -21.16
CA LYS A 277 15.82 6.50 -21.72
C LYS A 277 14.32 6.41 -22.04
N LEU A 278 13.61 5.46 -21.43
CA LEU A 278 12.19 5.28 -21.67
C LEU A 278 11.37 6.36 -20.95
N LYS A 279 10.31 6.83 -21.60
CA LYS A 279 9.32 7.70 -20.95
C LYS A 279 8.49 6.86 -19.97
N VAL A 280 8.11 7.44 -18.82
CA VAL A 280 7.33 6.72 -17.81
C VAL A 280 5.84 7.01 -17.97
N VAL A 281 5.02 5.95 -17.85
CA VAL A 281 3.56 6.03 -17.77
C VAL A 281 3.06 5.27 -16.54
N GLU A 282 2.24 5.96 -15.72
CA GLU A 282 1.77 5.49 -14.42
C GLU A 282 0.24 5.64 -14.36
N PRO A 283 -0.52 4.65 -14.83
CA PRO A 283 -1.97 4.77 -14.94
C PRO A 283 -2.69 4.95 -13.60
N LEU A 284 -2.10 4.46 -12.51
CA LEU A 284 -2.75 4.36 -11.20
C LEU A 284 -2.27 5.40 -10.19
N LYS A 285 -1.38 6.33 -10.57
CA LYS A 285 -0.69 7.25 -9.65
C LYS A 285 -1.60 8.17 -8.82
N ALA A 286 -2.85 8.31 -9.21
CA ALA A 286 -3.85 9.14 -8.52
C ALA A 286 -4.78 8.31 -7.61
N LEU A 287 -4.63 6.98 -7.57
CA LEU A 287 -5.52 6.08 -6.85
C LEU A 287 -4.92 5.58 -5.55
N PHE A 288 -5.76 5.43 -4.54
CA PHE A 288 -5.45 4.65 -3.34
C PHE A 288 -5.65 3.15 -3.60
N LYS A 289 -5.13 2.30 -2.72
CA LYS A 289 -5.12 0.84 -2.88
C LYS A 289 -6.51 0.22 -3.01
N ASP A 290 -7.47 0.71 -2.23
CA ASP A 290 -8.87 0.26 -2.29
C ASP A 290 -9.55 0.70 -3.60
N GLU A 291 -9.22 1.88 -4.11
CA GLU A 291 -9.68 2.35 -5.42
C GLU A 291 -9.12 1.51 -6.56
N VAL A 292 -7.84 1.14 -6.50
CA VAL A 292 -7.23 0.21 -7.46
C VAL A 292 -7.98 -1.12 -7.50
N ARG A 293 -8.36 -1.66 -6.33
CA ARG A 293 -9.16 -2.90 -6.27
C ARG A 293 -10.54 -2.73 -6.88
N ARG A 294 -11.22 -1.60 -6.63
CA ARG A 294 -12.53 -1.28 -7.22
C ARG A 294 -12.44 -1.12 -8.74
N VAL A 295 -11.42 -0.44 -9.24
CA VAL A 295 -11.12 -0.32 -10.67
C VAL A 295 -10.81 -1.70 -11.28
N GLY A 296 -10.04 -2.54 -10.58
CA GLY A 296 -9.78 -3.92 -11.00
C GLY A 296 -11.05 -4.76 -11.13
N ALA A 297 -11.98 -4.63 -10.18
CA ALA A 297 -13.28 -5.30 -10.25
C ALA A 297 -14.13 -4.82 -11.44
N SER A 298 -14.18 -3.51 -11.70
CA SER A 298 -14.83 -2.92 -12.89
C SER A 298 -14.20 -3.40 -14.19
N LEU A 299 -12.91 -3.69 -14.22
CA LEU A 299 -12.21 -4.28 -15.36
C LEU A 299 -12.45 -5.80 -15.52
N GLY A 300 -13.20 -6.44 -14.63
CA GLY A 300 -13.48 -7.86 -14.64
C GLY A 300 -12.32 -8.75 -14.17
N ILE A 301 -11.37 -8.20 -13.42
CA ILE A 301 -10.28 -8.97 -12.83
C ILE A 301 -10.83 -9.85 -11.70
N ASP A 302 -10.38 -11.11 -11.66
CA ASP A 302 -10.82 -12.10 -10.70
C ASP A 302 -10.65 -11.63 -9.24
N ALA A 303 -11.68 -11.86 -8.42
CA ALA A 303 -11.71 -11.46 -7.02
C ALA A 303 -10.59 -12.10 -6.18
N GLU A 304 -10.17 -13.33 -6.49
CA GLU A 304 -9.07 -14.00 -5.80
C GLU A 304 -7.76 -13.26 -6.04
N LEU A 305 -7.54 -12.73 -7.25
CA LEU A 305 -6.35 -11.94 -7.57
C LEU A 305 -6.41 -10.59 -6.87
N LEU A 306 -7.56 -9.91 -6.88
CA LEU A 306 -7.74 -8.61 -6.23
C LEU A 306 -7.66 -8.70 -4.70
N GLY A 307 -8.07 -9.83 -4.11
CA GLY A 307 -8.04 -10.10 -2.67
C GLY A 307 -6.70 -10.62 -2.14
N ARG A 308 -5.66 -10.76 -2.97
CA ARG A 308 -4.35 -11.24 -2.51
C ARG A 308 -3.79 -10.40 -1.39
N HIS A 309 -3.26 -11.09 -0.36
CA HIS A 309 -2.51 -10.43 0.71
C HIS A 309 -1.27 -9.72 0.16
N PRO A 310 -0.84 -8.60 0.78
CA PRO A 310 0.41 -7.96 0.44
C PRO A 310 1.58 -8.95 0.50
N PHE A 311 2.31 -9.08 -0.60
CA PHE A 311 3.52 -9.87 -0.67
C PHE A 311 4.70 -8.95 -1.01
N PRO A 312 5.80 -8.99 -0.24
CA PRO A 312 6.88 -8.05 -0.44
C PRO A 312 7.59 -8.27 -1.77
N GLY A 313 8.01 -7.17 -2.43
CA GLY A 313 8.73 -7.23 -3.70
C GLY A 313 9.98 -8.14 -3.70
N PRO A 314 10.80 -8.18 -2.61
CA PRO A 314 11.90 -9.14 -2.49
C PRO A 314 11.47 -10.60 -2.30
N GLY A 315 10.18 -10.91 -2.32
CA GLY A 315 9.68 -12.26 -2.18
C GLY A 315 10.01 -12.89 -0.83
N LEU A 316 10.25 -14.20 -0.85
CA LEU A 316 10.59 -14.97 0.34
C LEU A 316 11.98 -14.63 0.94
N ALA A 317 12.85 -13.91 0.21
CA ALA A 317 14.21 -13.60 0.69
C ALA A 317 14.24 -12.86 2.03
N ILE A 318 13.29 -11.92 2.24
CA ILE A 318 13.23 -11.16 3.51
C ILE A 318 12.52 -11.94 4.62
N ARG A 319 11.88 -13.05 4.30
CA ARG A 319 11.26 -13.98 5.25
C ARG A 319 12.18 -15.13 5.64
N ILE A 320 13.37 -15.23 5.02
CA ILE A 320 14.46 -16.11 5.43
C ILE A 320 15.47 -15.26 6.22
N LEU A 321 15.54 -15.48 7.53
CA LEU A 321 16.51 -14.82 8.39
C LEU A 321 17.88 -15.49 8.22
N GLY A 322 18.93 -14.70 7.96
CA GLY A 322 20.26 -15.21 7.62
C GLY A 322 20.49 -15.30 6.10
N ASP A 323 21.44 -16.09 5.65
CA ASP A 323 21.79 -16.31 4.25
C ASP A 323 20.69 -17.05 3.47
N ILE A 324 20.66 -16.86 2.16
CA ILE A 324 19.69 -17.47 1.25
C ILE A 324 20.32 -18.67 0.55
N THR A 325 19.63 -19.80 0.56
CA THR A 325 19.97 -20.99 -0.24
C THR A 325 18.73 -21.55 -0.90
N ALA A 326 18.89 -22.26 -2.01
CA ALA A 326 17.77 -22.91 -2.71
C ALA A 326 16.98 -23.87 -1.79
N GLU A 327 17.68 -24.57 -0.90
CA GLU A 327 17.04 -25.45 0.10
C GLU A 327 16.15 -24.66 1.07
N LYS A 328 16.65 -23.54 1.62
CA LYS A 328 15.87 -22.70 2.55
C LYS A 328 14.65 -22.08 1.88
N VAL A 329 14.80 -21.67 0.62
CA VAL A 329 13.67 -21.15 -0.17
C VAL A 329 12.62 -22.24 -0.34
N ARG A 330 13.02 -23.46 -0.76
CA ARG A 330 12.09 -24.58 -0.94
C ARG A 330 11.35 -24.94 0.37
N ILE A 331 12.06 -25.01 1.49
CA ILE A 331 11.43 -25.27 2.81
C ILE A 331 10.38 -24.19 3.10
N LEU A 332 10.73 -22.93 2.94
CA LEU A 332 9.80 -21.83 3.23
C LEU A 332 8.61 -21.79 2.26
N GLN A 333 8.81 -22.14 0.99
CA GLN A 333 7.73 -22.28 0.00
C GLN A 333 6.71 -23.35 0.44
N GLU A 334 7.18 -24.51 0.92
CA GLU A 334 6.29 -25.57 1.42
C GLU A 334 5.52 -25.12 2.67
N VAL A 335 6.20 -24.54 3.64
CA VAL A 335 5.58 -24.07 4.89
C VAL A 335 4.56 -22.95 4.62
N ASP A 336 4.93 -21.95 3.81
CA ASP A 336 4.03 -20.85 3.46
C ASP A 336 2.79 -21.35 2.70
N HIS A 337 2.99 -22.34 1.81
CA HIS A 337 1.90 -22.96 1.07
C HIS A 337 0.91 -23.70 2.01
N ILE A 338 1.40 -24.51 2.93
CA ILE A 338 0.56 -25.21 3.91
C ILE A 338 -0.21 -24.20 4.78
N PHE A 339 0.47 -23.18 5.27
CA PHE A 339 -0.13 -22.17 6.13
C PHE A 339 -1.22 -21.37 5.42
N ILE A 340 -0.94 -20.86 4.23
CA ILE A 340 -1.91 -20.09 3.44
C ILE A 340 -3.09 -20.94 2.99
N SER A 341 -2.84 -22.20 2.58
CA SER A 341 -3.90 -23.14 2.21
C SER A 341 -4.81 -23.45 3.41
N GLY A 342 -4.25 -23.66 4.60
CA GLY A 342 -5.03 -23.84 5.81
C GLY A 342 -5.89 -22.62 6.18
N LEU A 343 -5.37 -21.38 6.01
CA LEU A 343 -6.18 -20.18 6.23
C LEU A 343 -7.35 -20.10 5.25
N LYS A 344 -7.17 -20.48 3.99
CA LYS A 344 -8.25 -20.55 2.98
C LYS A 344 -9.26 -21.63 3.32
N GLU A 345 -8.82 -22.83 3.68
CA GLU A 345 -9.68 -23.97 4.06
C GLU A 345 -10.57 -23.66 5.28
N TRP A 346 -10.06 -22.86 6.20
CA TRP A 346 -10.79 -22.46 7.43
C TRP A 346 -11.55 -21.12 7.31
N ASP A 347 -11.68 -20.57 6.12
CA ASP A 347 -12.33 -19.27 5.87
C ASP A 347 -11.74 -18.11 6.72
N LEU A 348 -10.44 -18.15 6.97
CA LEU A 348 -9.70 -17.14 7.73
C LEU A 348 -8.86 -16.22 6.84
N TYR A 349 -8.61 -16.58 5.58
CA TYR A 349 -7.73 -15.82 4.71
C TYR A 349 -8.19 -14.37 4.53
N ASP A 350 -9.47 -14.15 4.27
CA ASP A 350 -10.04 -12.82 4.06
C ASP A 350 -10.26 -12.01 5.36
N LYS A 351 -10.14 -12.69 6.52
CA LYS A 351 -10.27 -12.04 7.84
C LYS A 351 -8.96 -11.45 8.34
N VAL A 352 -7.82 -11.87 7.79
CA VAL A 352 -6.51 -11.34 8.13
C VAL A 352 -5.98 -10.44 7.02
N TRP A 353 -5.38 -9.33 7.39
CA TRP A 353 -4.81 -8.38 6.45
C TRP A 353 -3.56 -8.91 5.76
N GLN A 354 -2.71 -9.63 6.50
CA GLN A 354 -1.48 -10.24 6.00
C GLN A 354 -1.14 -11.51 6.77
N ALA A 355 -0.79 -12.56 6.04
CA ALA A 355 -0.27 -13.79 6.61
C ALA A 355 0.99 -14.25 5.87
N GLY A 356 1.84 -15.00 6.57
CA GLY A 356 3.01 -15.62 5.98
C GLY A 356 3.89 -16.33 7.00
N ALA A 357 4.74 -17.20 6.49
CA ALA A 357 5.75 -17.91 7.25
C ALA A 357 7.12 -17.24 7.14
N MET A 358 7.96 -17.41 8.17
CA MET A 358 9.36 -16.95 8.22
C MET A 358 10.25 -18.10 8.63
N LEU A 359 11.39 -18.28 7.96
CA LEU A 359 12.40 -19.28 8.33
C LEU A 359 13.41 -18.63 9.26
N LEU A 360 13.57 -19.22 10.46
CA LEU A 360 14.47 -18.74 11.49
C LEU A 360 15.86 -19.37 11.36
N PRO A 361 16.95 -18.66 11.77
CA PRO A 361 18.32 -19.15 11.67
C PRO A 361 18.69 -20.06 12.85
N VAL A 362 17.72 -20.83 13.33
CA VAL A 362 17.90 -21.76 14.47
C VAL A 362 17.36 -23.13 14.10
N ASN A 363 17.92 -24.16 14.72
CA ASN A 363 17.42 -25.53 14.60
C ASN A 363 16.82 -25.98 15.94
N SER A 364 15.74 -26.73 15.87
CA SER A 364 15.17 -27.44 17.02
C SER A 364 15.76 -28.83 17.11
N VAL A 365 16.00 -29.30 18.32
CA VAL A 365 16.42 -30.67 18.56
C VAL A 365 15.18 -31.54 18.77
N GLY A 366 15.00 -32.52 17.92
CA GLY A 366 13.96 -33.55 18.04
C GLY A 366 14.60 -34.92 18.33
N VAL A 367 13.75 -35.90 18.67
CA VAL A 367 14.13 -37.29 18.77
C VAL A 367 13.20 -38.09 17.86
N MET A 368 13.78 -38.83 16.94
CA MET A 368 13.04 -39.71 16.04
C MET A 368 13.62 -41.13 16.15
N GLY A 369 12.89 -42.01 16.82
CA GLY A 369 13.45 -43.27 17.27
C GLY A 369 14.55 -43.11 18.30
N ASP A 370 15.72 -43.68 18.07
CA ASP A 370 16.90 -43.60 18.96
C ASP A 370 17.89 -42.50 18.56
N GLU A 371 17.57 -41.69 17.52
CA GLU A 371 18.47 -40.67 17.01
C GLU A 371 17.94 -39.23 17.27
N ARG A 372 18.89 -38.29 17.45
CA ARG A 372 18.57 -36.86 17.52
C ARG A 372 18.42 -36.29 16.12
N THR A 373 17.34 -35.53 15.89
CA THR A 373 17.13 -34.78 14.67
C THR A 373 17.34 -33.27 14.92
N TYR A 374 17.75 -32.55 13.89
CA TYR A 374 18.01 -31.10 13.94
C TYR A 374 17.22 -30.43 12.82
N GLU A 375 15.98 -30.07 13.14
CA GLU A 375 15.06 -29.51 12.17
C GLU A 375 15.05 -27.97 12.18
N LYS A 376 14.74 -27.36 11.04
CA LYS A 376 14.60 -25.90 10.93
C LYS A 376 13.37 -25.40 11.69
N CYS A 377 13.53 -24.26 12.36
CA CYS A 377 12.40 -23.58 13.01
C CYS A 377 11.77 -22.57 12.06
N VAL A 378 10.44 -22.50 12.10
CA VAL A 378 9.66 -21.51 11.38
C VAL A 378 8.77 -20.73 12.33
N ALA A 379 8.52 -19.45 12.02
CA ALA A 379 7.51 -18.64 12.68
C ALA A 379 6.35 -18.38 11.72
N LEU A 380 5.13 -18.53 12.20
CA LEU A 380 3.91 -18.17 11.48
C LEU A 380 3.42 -16.82 11.99
N ARG A 381 3.02 -15.95 11.07
CA ARG A 381 2.47 -14.65 11.40
C ARG A 381 1.18 -14.43 10.63
N ALA A 382 0.12 -14.06 11.34
CA ALA A 382 -1.12 -13.52 10.78
C ALA A 382 -1.43 -12.22 11.52
N VAL A 383 -1.80 -11.18 10.79
CA VAL A 383 -2.06 -9.85 11.34
C VAL A 383 -3.43 -9.40 10.84
N GLU A 384 -4.27 -8.99 11.77
CA GLU A 384 -5.51 -8.29 11.49
C GLU A 384 -5.24 -6.77 11.53
N SER A 385 -5.76 -6.05 10.57
CA SER A 385 -5.77 -4.59 10.56
C SER A 385 -6.89 -4.13 9.63
N THR A 386 -7.67 -3.15 10.08
CA THR A 386 -8.77 -2.60 9.29
C THR A 386 -8.30 -1.40 8.47
N ASP A 387 -7.39 -0.61 9.00
CA ASP A 387 -6.94 0.66 8.42
C ASP A 387 -5.40 0.78 8.27
N GLY A 388 -4.65 -0.26 8.63
CA GLY A 388 -3.20 -0.28 8.62
C GLY A 388 -2.54 0.52 9.74
N MET A 389 -3.33 1.18 10.60
CA MET A 389 -2.85 2.00 11.73
C MET A 389 -3.21 1.39 13.08
N THR A 390 -4.29 0.61 13.16
CA THR A 390 -4.83 0.08 14.42
C THR A 390 -4.95 -1.43 14.41
#